data_3b97e38fa433145da0b2b15f1ef9cbc8
#
_entry.id   3b97e38fa433145da0b2b15f1ef9cbc8
#
_cell.length_a   1.000
_cell.length_b   1.000
_cell.length_c   1.000
_cell.angle_alpha   90.00
_cell.angle_beta   90.00
_cell.angle_gamma   90.00
#
_symmetry.space_group_name_H-M   'P 1'
#
loop_
_entity.id
_entity.type
_entity.pdbx_description
1 polymer ?
#
loop_
_entity_poly.entity_id
_entity_poly.type
_entity_poly.pdbx_seq_one_letter_code
_entity_poly.pdbx_strand_id
1 'polypeptide(L)'
;MKKLSVFLGVALWAIGSAVGAQEVDSTATMQKSSWGDAKEITDYIPDVRLDTRFGYSHDFAEGTGRFGGNGLFLDINGKISPHFSYSLNHRLANFEGSDEPGFGNTNWLTLTYENDYFFVTAGKEDIKVGSYEYDAYDLDCYWEMNSLFWNYVNPWQWGVSVGWYPAEGQTLTAQVCNSPFSSTEVFNRFAYALAWRGEWEWYEPYWSVNLWEYQKGRFVKALNLGNRFYVGDFTIDLDYTTRCKDLKTVFTRDFSLILSPAYEWEWGRAFVKAGWEKASENTYICLPENLEETPFYGDNVFYGAGLEFFPVKDVRIHAVWASNSHLTQGHYINVGLTWNFNLTDTAKRIYDRLKK
;
A
#
# COMPACT_ATOMS: atom_id res chain seq x y z
N MET A 1 2.68 -3.03 -26.58
CA MET A 1 2.57 -4.48 -26.88
C MET A 1 3.90 -5.23 -26.89
N LYS A 2 4.96 -4.79 -27.61
CA LYS A 2 6.27 -5.51 -27.62
C LYS A 2 6.97 -5.58 -26.23
N LYS A 3 6.82 -4.56 -25.37
CA LYS A 3 7.44 -4.54 -24.02
C LYS A 3 6.76 -5.49 -23.04
N LEU A 4 5.43 -5.64 -23.11
CA LEU A 4 4.67 -6.57 -22.27
C LEU A 4 5.04 -8.02 -22.55
N SER A 5 5.22 -8.37 -23.83
CA SER A 5 5.63 -9.73 -24.25
C SER A 5 7.02 -10.12 -23.73
N VAL A 6 7.93 -9.15 -23.58
CA VAL A 6 9.28 -9.40 -23.03
C VAL A 6 9.21 -9.64 -21.52
N PHE A 7 8.42 -8.86 -20.79
CA PHE A 7 8.27 -9.04 -19.34
C PHE A 7 7.55 -10.35 -18.98
N LEU A 8 6.48 -10.67 -19.68
CA LEU A 8 5.81 -11.97 -19.50
C LEU A 8 6.75 -13.14 -19.85
N GLY A 9 7.54 -12.99 -20.91
CA GLY A 9 8.53 -13.99 -21.32
C GLY A 9 9.64 -14.18 -20.26
N VAL A 10 10.12 -13.11 -19.64
CA VAL A 10 11.15 -13.18 -18.59
C VAL A 10 10.58 -13.78 -17.29
N ALA A 11 9.35 -13.40 -16.91
CA ALA A 11 8.70 -13.97 -15.73
C ALA A 11 8.39 -15.46 -15.92
N LEU A 12 7.87 -15.85 -17.08
CA LEU A 12 7.63 -17.26 -17.42
C LEU A 12 8.94 -18.05 -17.59
N TRP A 13 10.01 -17.43 -18.11
CA TRP A 13 11.33 -18.05 -18.21
C TRP A 13 11.97 -18.25 -16.85
N ALA A 14 11.87 -17.28 -15.93
CA ALA A 14 12.37 -17.40 -14.57
C ALA A 14 11.63 -18.51 -13.79
N ILE A 15 10.30 -18.61 -13.96
CA ILE A 15 9.48 -19.66 -13.37
C ILE A 15 9.81 -21.03 -14.00
N GLY A 16 9.95 -21.08 -15.32
CA GLY A 16 10.32 -22.29 -16.07
C GLY A 16 11.73 -22.79 -15.74
N SER A 17 12.69 -21.87 -15.54
CA SER A 17 14.06 -22.21 -15.14
C SER A 17 14.13 -22.72 -13.71
N ALA A 18 13.34 -22.17 -12.79
CA ALA A 18 13.25 -22.63 -11.40
C ALA A 18 12.61 -24.03 -11.30
N VAL A 19 11.63 -24.33 -12.15
CA VAL A 19 10.95 -25.61 -12.21
C VAL A 19 11.78 -26.70 -12.95
N GLY A 20 12.55 -26.29 -13.99
CA GLY A 20 13.42 -27.20 -14.76
C GLY A 20 14.72 -27.57 -14.04
N ALA A 21 15.16 -26.80 -13.06
CA ALA A 21 16.37 -27.09 -12.27
C ALA A 21 16.24 -28.33 -11.33
N GLN A 22 15.11 -28.99 -11.30
CA GLN A 22 14.86 -30.17 -10.46
C GLN A 22 15.37 -31.48 -11.07
N GLU A 23 15.89 -31.50 -12.30
CA GLU A 23 16.39 -32.73 -12.95
C GLU A 23 17.90 -32.73 -13.29
N VAL A 24 18.71 -31.89 -12.64
CA VAL A 24 20.17 -31.97 -12.81
C VAL A 24 20.77 -32.87 -11.74
N ASP A 25 21.28 -33.97 -12.24
CA ASP A 25 22.03 -35.07 -11.60
C ASP A 25 22.87 -34.63 -10.39
N SER A 26 22.68 -35.31 -9.25
CA SER A 26 23.18 -35.06 -7.92
C SER A 26 24.65 -35.41 -7.68
N THR A 27 25.53 -35.39 -8.65
CA THR A 27 26.96 -35.78 -8.50
C THR A 27 27.93 -34.60 -8.48
N ALA A 28 27.48 -33.34 -8.65
CA ALA A 28 28.34 -32.19 -8.40
C ALA A 28 28.41 -31.92 -6.89
N THR A 29 29.57 -32.18 -6.27
CA THR A 29 29.90 -31.78 -4.91
C THR A 29 29.72 -30.27 -4.77
N MET A 30 28.52 -29.84 -4.39
CA MET A 30 28.29 -28.45 -4.01
C MET A 30 29.14 -28.16 -2.78
N GLN A 31 30.10 -27.27 -2.94
CA GLN A 31 30.80 -26.65 -1.86
C GLN A 31 29.72 -26.04 -0.93
N LYS A 32 29.63 -26.55 0.31
CA LYS A 32 28.71 -26.04 1.32
C LYS A 32 28.92 -24.53 1.42
N SER A 33 28.05 -23.77 0.79
CA SER A 33 27.97 -22.33 1.03
C SER A 33 27.50 -22.14 2.48
N SER A 34 28.02 -21.13 3.17
CA SER A 34 27.65 -20.74 4.54
C SER A 34 26.20 -20.18 4.65
N TRP A 35 25.40 -20.39 3.66
CA TRP A 35 23.98 -20.09 3.57
C TRP A 35 23.24 -21.22 4.28
N GLY A 36 22.60 -20.90 5.39
CA GLY A 36 21.92 -21.85 6.26
C GLY A 36 21.04 -22.85 5.49
N ASP A 37 20.82 -24.02 6.10
CA ASP A 37 20.11 -25.17 5.52
C ASP A 37 18.79 -24.74 4.88
N ALA A 38 18.81 -24.49 3.57
CA ALA A 38 17.59 -24.32 2.79
C ALA A 38 16.83 -25.64 2.82
N LYS A 39 15.76 -25.71 3.60
CA LYS A 39 14.98 -26.95 3.79
C LYS A 39 14.31 -27.42 2.51
N GLU A 40 13.93 -26.51 1.62
CA GLU A 40 13.36 -26.84 0.30
C GLU A 40 13.64 -25.72 -0.71
N ILE A 41 13.94 -26.08 -1.97
CA ILE A 41 14.09 -25.13 -3.10
C ILE A 41 12.83 -24.30 -3.32
N THR A 42 11.67 -24.84 -2.94
CA THR A 42 10.35 -24.21 -3.04
C THR A 42 10.25 -22.89 -2.25
N ASP A 43 11.03 -22.72 -1.18
CA ASP A 43 11.01 -21.49 -0.35
C ASP A 43 11.58 -20.28 -1.07
N TYR A 44 12.31 -20.49 -2.17
CA TYR A 44 12.95 -19.42 -2.96
C TYR A 44 12.24 -19.14 -4.29
N ILE A 45 11.15 -19.84 -4.59
CA ILE A 45 10.35 -19.53 -5.78
C ILE A 45 9.58 -18.24 -5.49
N PRO A 46 9.77 -17.18 -6.31
CA PRO A 46 9.08 -15.93 -6.08
C PRO A 46 7.56 -16.10 -6.26
N ASP A 47 6.79 -15.44 -5.42
CA ASP A 47 5.36 -15.23 -5.63
C ASP A 47 5.19 -14.07 -6.61
N VAL A 48 4.60 -14.36 -7.77
CA VAL A 48 4.40 -13.37 -8.85
C VAL A 48 2.92 -13.23 -9.12
N ARG A 49 2.40 -12.00 -8.99
CA ARG A 49 0.98 -11.66 -9.18
C ARG A 49 0.80 -10.55 -10.18
N LEU A 50 -0.35 -10.58 -10.84
CA LEU A 50 -0.88 -9.48 -11.63
C LEU A 50 -2.21 -9.05 -11.01
N ASP A 51 -2.25 -7.83 -10.52
CA ASP A 51 -3.42 -7.28 -9.85
C ASP A 51 -4.00 -6.12 -10.66
N THR A 52 -5.32 -6.10 -10.82
CA THR A 52 -6.01 -5.04 -11.54
C THR A 52 -7.41 -4.82 -11.00
N ARG A 53 -7.89 -3.57 -11.10
CA ARG A 53 -9.29 -3.22 -10.85
C ARG A 53 -9.82 -2.43 -12.06
N PHE A 54 -11.01 -2.75 -12.49
CA PHE A 54 -11.76 -1.98 -13.46
C PHE A 54 -13.24 -1.95 -13.12
N GLY A 55 -13.93 -0.95 -13.59
CA GLY A 55 -15.36 -0.79 -13.31
C GLY A 55 -16.00 0.37 -14.05
N TYR A 56 -17.25 0.60 -13.73
CA TYR A 56 -18.00 1.77 -14.13
C TYR A 56 -18.15 2.72 -12.95
N SER A 57 -17.82 3.98 -13.18
CA SER A 57 -17.98 5.06 -12.20
C SER A 57 -18.96 6.08 -12.73
N HIS A 58 -19.75 6.69 -11.81
CA HIS A 58 -20.64 7.80 -12.13
C HIS A 58 -20.57 8.86 -11.04
N ASP A 59 -20.27 10.09 -11.45
CA ASP A 59 -20.34 11.28 -10.63
C ASP A 59 -21.70 11.97 -10.86
N PHE A 60 -22.52 12.07 -9.82
CA PHE A 60 -23.86 12.67 -9.91
C PHE A 60 -23.81 14.20 -9.94
N ALA A 61 -22.77 14.83 -9.39
CA ALA A 61 -22.63 16.27 -9.43
C ALA A 61 -22.30 16.79 -10.84
N GLU A 62 -21.41 16.07 -11.52
CA GLU A 62 -21.02 16.38 -12.90
C GLU A 62 -21.96 15.77 -13.93
N GLY A 63 -22.79 14.80 -13.54
CA GLY A 63 -23.65 14.04 -14.45
C GLY A 63 -22.86 13.18 -15.45
N THR A 64 -21.62 12.80 -15.10
CA THR A 64 -20.71 12.07 -15.98
C THR A 64 -20.50 10.64 -15.49
N GLY A 65 -20.33 9.72 -16.43
CA GLY A 65 -20.02 8.34 -16.10
C GLY A 65 -19.06 7.74 -17.12
N ARG A 66 -18.17 6.86 -16.62
CA ARG A 66 -17.17 6.22 -17.48
C ARG A 66 -16.82 4.80 -17.01
N PHE A 67 -16.35 3.99 -17.94
CA PHE A 67 -15.57 2.80 -17.62
C PHE A 67 -14.12 3.20 -17.44
N GLY A 68 -13.46 2.63 -16.41
CA GLY A 68 -12.07 2.92 -16.10
C GLY A 68 -11.48 1.85 -15.19
N GLY A 69 -10.25 2.05 -14.78
CA GLY A 69 -9.55 1.14 -13.88
C GLY A 69 -8.40 1.83 -13.16
N ASN A 70 -7.95 1.22 -12.05
CA ASN A 70 -6.90 1.78 -11.20
C ASN A 70 -5.47 1.40 -11.66
N GLY A 71 -5.36 0.66 -12.76
CA GLY A 71 -4.08 0.22 -13.27
C GLY A 71 -3.92 -1.30 -13.29
N LEU A 72 -2.80 -1.73 -13.83
CA LEU A 72 -2.33 -3.12 -13.82
C LEU A 72 -1.01 -3.15 -13.07
N PHE A 73 -0.97 -3.90 -11.98
CA PHE A 73 0.20 -4.00 -11.10
C PHE A 73 0.87 -5.37 -11.27
N LEU A 74 2.18 -5.37 -11.31
CA LEU A 74 3.02 -6.55 -11.14
C LEU A 74 3.57 -6.54 -9.73
N ASP A 75 3.24 -7.57 -8.97
CA ASP A 75 3.75 -7.80 -7.63
C ASP A 75 4.68 -9.02 -7.61
N ILE A 76 5.89 -8.86 -7.08
CA ILE A 76 6.89 -9.93 -6.99
C ILE A 76 7.45 -9.93 -5.59
N ASN A 77 7.24 -11.03 -4.86
CA ASN A 77 7.76 -11.21 -3.51
C ASN A 77 8.59 -12.50 -3.46
N GLY A 78 9.74 -12.45 -2.80
CA GLY A 78 10.59 -13.63 -2.72
C GLY A 78 11.66 -13.54 -1.66
N LYS A 79 12.33 -14.68 -1.44
CA LYS A 79 13.49 -14.79 -0.55
C LYS A 79 14.76 -15.04 -1.36
N ILE A 80 15.87 -14.44 -0.93
CA ILE A 80 17.21 -14.71 -1.44
C ILE A 80 17.91 -15.71 -0.52
N SER A 81 17.60 -15.65 0.77
CA SER A 81 18.12 -16.54 1.82
C SER A 81 17.14 -16.59 2.99
N PRO A 82 17.37 -17.40 4.04
CA PRO A 82 16.48 -17.42 5.20
C PRO A 82 16.24 -16.05 5.85
N HIS A 83 17.22 -15.15 5.75
CA HIS A 83 17.17 -13.83 6.37
C HIS A 83 17.00 -12.67 5.37
N PHE A 84 17.09 -12.92 4.07
CA PHE A 84 16.95 -11.86 3.06
C PHE A 84 15.73 -12.12 2.19
N SER A 85 14.85 -11.13 2.12
CA SER A 85 13.69 -11.09 1.23
C SER A 85 13.69 -9.82 0.40
N TYR A 86 12.95 -9.87 -0.70
CA TYR A 86 12.74 -8.71 -1.57
C TYR A 86 11.25 -8.62 -1.94
N SER A 87 10.82 -7.41 -2.22
CA SER A 87 9.48 -7.12 -2.70
C SER A 87 9.51 -6.05 -3.77
N LEU A 88 8.73 -6.22 -4.81
CA LEU A 88 8.53 -5.26 -5.88
C LEU A 88 7.04 -5.16 -6.18
N ASN A 89 6.51 -3.95 -6.19
CA ASN A 89 5.22 -3.65 -6.80
C ASN A 89 5.39 -2.56 -7.85
N HIS A 90 5.05 -2.88 -9.08
CA HIS A 90 5.25 -1.99 -10.22
C HIS A 90 3.97 -1.87 -11.04
N ARG A 91 3.54 -0.64 -11.28
CA ARG A 91 2.40 -0.34 -12.16
C ARG A 91 2.83 -0.48 -13.62
N LEU A 92 2.37 -1.54 -14.28
CA LEU A 92 2.69 -1.83 -15.69
C LEU A 92 1.93 -0.91 -16.65
N ALA A 93 0.72 -0.51 -16.29
CA ALA A 93 -0.11 0.38 -17.05
C ALA A 93 -0.99 1.23 -16.12
N ASN A 94 -1.11 2.50 -16.45
CA ASN A 94 -2.07 3.41 -15.84
C ASN A 94 -3.20 3.63 -16.85
N PHE A 95 -4.43 3.28 -16.49
CA PHE A 95 -5.61 3.45 -17.35
C PHE A 95 -6.04 4.92 -17.49
N GLU A 96 -5.51 5.81 -16.66
CA GLU A 96 -5.83 7.25 -16.68
C GLU A 96 -4.80 8.15 -17.37
N GLY A 97 -3.80 7.57 -18.00
CA GLY A 97 -3.05 8.26 -19.05
C GLY A 97 -1.80 9.04 -18.65
N SER A 98 -1.26 8.89 -17.45
CA SER A 98 0.05 9.46 -17.10
C SER A 98 1.06 8.35 -16.78
N ASP A 99 1.83 7.93 -17.78
CA ASP A 99 2.98 7.07 -17.54
C ASP A 99 4.14 7.94 -17.03
N GLU A 100 4.50 7.80 -15.77
CA GLU A 100 5.72 8.41 -15.25
C GLU A 100 6.95 7.57 -15.63
N PRO A 101 8.04 8.20 -16.09
CA PRO A 101 9.23 7.47 -16.48
C PRO A 101 9.97 6.85 -15.30
N GLY A 102 10.59 5.68 -15.54
CA GLY A 102 11.47 5.03 -14.57
C GLY A 102 10.74 4.46 -13.36
N PHE A 103 11.22 4.79 -12.16
CA PHE A 103 10.67 4.30 -10.90
C PHE A 103 9.43 5.08 -10.42
N GLY A 104 8.92 6.07 -11.16
CA GLY A 104 7.67 6.77 -10.85
C GLY A 104 6.49 5.81 -10.72
N ASN A 105 6.43 4.81 -11.61
CA ASN A 105 5.40 3.77 -11.60
C ASN A 105 5.68 2.61 -10.62
N THR A 106 6.75 2.66 -9.84
CA THR A 106 7.05 1.66 -8.82
C THR A 106 6.53 2.13 -7.47
N ASN A 107 5.57 1.42 -6.88
CA ASN A 107 5.10 1.72 -5.54
C ASN A 107 6.19 1.34 -4.53
N TRP A 108 6.63 0.08 -4.52
CA TRP A 108 7.76 -0.33 -3.69
C TRP A 108 8.75 -1.21 -4.44
N LEU A 109 9.99 -1.13 -3.99
CA LEU A 109 11.10 -1.97 -4.38
C LEU A 109 12.04 -2.07 -3.18
N THR A 110 11.98 -3.17 -2.45
CA THR A 110 12.67 -3.31 -1.17
C THR A 110 13.56 -4.54 -1.12
N LEU A 111 14.62 -4.43 -0.37
CA LEU A 111 15.42 -5.53 0.14
C LEU A 111 15.38 -5.48 1.66
N THR A 112 14.97 -6.58 2.30
CA THR A 112 14.85 -6.68 3.74
C THR A 112 15.75 -7.77 4.27
N TYR A 113 16.55 -7.44 5.29
CA TYR A 113 17.18 -8.40 6.19
C TYR A 113 16.32 -8.52 7.44
N GLU A 114 16.04 -9.73 7.88
CA GLU A 114 15.22 -10.00 9.06
C GLU A 114 15.75 -11.21 9.85
N ASN A 115 15.66 -11.09 11.18
CA ASN A 115 15.89 -12.18 12.13
C ASN A 115 14.86 -12.10 13.27
N ASP A 116 15.01 -12.94 14.28
CA ASP A 116 14.06 -13.04 15.41
C ASP A 116 13.94 -11.75 16.25
N TYR A 117 14.86 -10.81 16.13
CA TYR A 117 14.94 -9.62 16.98
C TYR A 117 14.65 -8.31 16.24
N PHE A 118 15.03 -8.23 14.97
CA PHE A 118 14.92 -7.00 14.20
C PHE A 118 14.90 -7.26 12.70
N PHE A 119 14.45 -6.25 11.95
CA PHE A 119 14.62 -6.17 10.51
C PHE A 119 15.25 -4.85 10.07
N VAL A 120 15.85 -4.87 8.90
CA VAL A 120 16.31 -3.68 8.19
C VAL A 120 15.82 -3.76 6.76
N THR A 121 15.03 -2.77 6.35
CA THR A 121 14.53 -2.64 4.97
C THR A 121 15.20 -1.45 4.30
N ALA A 122 15.69 -1.63 3.09
CA ALA A 122 16.24 -0.56 2.26
C ALA A 122 15.59 -0.58 0.88
N GLY A 123 15.29 0.60 0.34
CA GLY A 123 14.68 0.72 -0.98
C GLY A 123 13.59 1.78 -1.04
N LYS A 124 12.66 1.61 -1.97
CA LYS A 124 11.45 2.41 -2.05
C LYS A 124 10.33 1.67 -1.32
N GLU A 125 9.76 2.30 -0.32
CA GLU A 125 8.69 1.74 0.52
C GLU A 125 7.72 2.83 0.95
N ASP A 126 6.61 2.44 1.60
CA ASP A 126 5.67 3.37 2.21
C ASP A 126 6.30 4.11 3.40
N ILE A 127 5.94 5.38 3.55
CA ILE A 127 6.25 6.13 4.76
C ILE A 127 5.43 5.51 5.91
N LYS A 128 6.09 5.18 7.02
CA LYS A 128 5.43 4.58 8.18
C LYS A 128 4.51 5.58 8.87
N VAL A 129 3.24 5.58 8.47
CA VAL A 129 2.16 6.40 9.04
C VAL A 129 1.22 5.49 9.81
N GLY A 130 1.08 5.70 11.09
CA GLY A 130 0.24 4.90 11.98
C GLY A 130 -1.26 5.14 11.76
N SER A 131 -1.78 4.72 10.63
CA SER A 131 -3.17 4.86 10.21
C SER A 131 -3.56 3.69 9.31
N TYR A 132 -4.69 3.08 9.55
CA TYR A 132 -5.21 1.99 8.73
C TYR A 132 -5.74 2.46 7.38
N GLU A 133 -6.17 3.72 7.27
CA GLU A 133 -6.47 4.31 5.97
C GLU A 133 -5.21 4.37 5.10
N TYR A 134 -4.07 4.73 5.70
CA TYR A 134 -2.82 4.93 4.97
C TYR A 134 -2.08 3.63 4.69
N ASP A 135 -2.29 2.60 5.52
CA ASP A 135 -1.72 1.25 5.38
C ASP A 135 -2.48 0.40 4.31
N ALA A 136 -3.58 0.91 3.79
CA ALA A 136 -4.41 0.18 2.82
C ALA A 136 -3.74 0.13 1.44
N TYR A 137 -3.82 -1.05 0.79
CA TYR A 137 -3.31 -1.23 -0.56
C TYR A 137 -4.15 -0.46 -1.59
N ASP A 138 -3.52 0.16 -2.59
CA ASP A 138 -4.17 1.02 -3.59
C ASP A 138 -5.41 0.38 -4.24
N LEU A 139 -5.38 -0.92 -4.54
CA LEU A 139 -6.52 -1.63 -5.12
C LEU A 139 -7.66 -1.89 -4.13
N ASP A 140 -7.44 -1.69 -2.84
CA ASP A 140 -8.46 -1.82 -1.79
C ASP A 140 -9.07 -0.47 -1.41
N CYS A 141 -8.50 0.61 -1.95
CA CYS A 141 -8.97 1.96 -1.69
C CYS A 141 -10.00 2.42 -2.70
N TYR A 142 -10.98 3.17 -2.22
CA TYR A 142 -11.94 3.92 -3.02
C TYR A 142 -11.67 5.41 -2.78
N TRP A 143 -11.11 6.10 -3.77
CA TRP A 143 -10.54 7.44 -3.65
C TRP A 143 -11.51 8.46 -3.07
N GLU A 144 -12.77 8.36 -3.44
CA GLU A 144 -13.82 9.26 -3.01
C GLU A 144 -14.22 9.06 -1.54
N MET A 145 -13.83 7.91 -0.96
CA MET A 145 -14.02 7.57 0.46
C MET A 145 -12.76 7.82 1.29
N ASN A 146 -11.70 8.39 0.72
CA ASN A 146 -10.47 8.63 1.44
C ASN A 146 -10.31 10.09 1.84
N SER A 147 -9.50 10.29 2.87
CA SER A 147 -9.11 11.63 3.31
C SER A 147 -8.34 12.37 2.21
N LEU A 148 -8.38 13.68 2.23
CA LEU A 148 -7.52 14.50 1.39
C LEU A 148 -6.04 14.27 1.72
N PHE A 149 -5.75 13.96 2.98
CA PHE A 149 -4.40 13.59 3.40
C PHE A 149 -3.90 12.36 2.65
N TRP A 150 -4.70 11.30 2.56
CA TRP A 150 -4.36 10.09 1.80
C TRP A 150 -4.20 10.39 0.31
N ASN A 151 -5.11 11.17 -0.27
CA ASN A 151 -5.12 11.45 -1.70
C ASN A 151 -3.95 12.33 -2.17
N TYR A 152 -3.41 13.19 -1.29
CA TYR A 152 -2.38 14.16 -1.67
C TYR A 152 -0.96 13.84 -1.19
N VAL A 153 -0.78 12.89 -0.26
CA VAL A 153 0.55 12.49 0.21
C VAL A 153 1.05 11.29 -0.58
N ASN A 154 2.11 11.46 -1.35
CA ASN A 154 2.76 10.32 -2.00
C ASN A 154 3.45 9.43 -0.95
N PRO A 155 2.91 8.22 -0.68
CA PRO A 155 3.43 7.35 0.37
C PRO A 155 4.77 6.69 0.01
N TRP A 156 5.05 6.53 -1.27
CA TRP A 156 6.14 5.69 -1.75
C TRP A 156 7.44 6.48 -1.87
N GLN A 157 8.34 6.29 -0.90
CA GLN A 157 9.59 7.06 -0.81
C GLN A 157 10.81 6.15 -0.69
N TRP A 158 11.93 6.60 -1.27
CA TRP A 158 13.23 5.92 -1.11
C TRP A 158 13.77 6.18 0.29
N GLY A 159 14.21 5.12 0.98
CA GLY A 159 14.71 5.24 2.34
C GLY A 159 15.23 3.95 2.94
N VAL A 160 15.33 3.99 4.25
CA VAL A 160 15.73 2.87 5.09
C VAL A 160 14.85 2.87 6.34
N SER A 161 14.33 1.70 6.70
CA SER A 161 13.68 1.46 7.97
C SER A 161 14.36 0.36 8.76
N VAL A 162 14.32 0.51 10.09
CA VAL A 162 14.82 -0.47 11.04
C VAL A 162 13.69 -0.76 12.01
N GLY A 163 13.25 -2.01 12.08
CA GLY A 163 12.27 -2.49 13.03
C GLY A 163 12.90 -3.33 14.11
N TRP A 164 12.36 -3.26 15.30
CA TRP A 164 12.72 -4.06 16.45
C TRP A 164 11.48 -4.74 17.03
N TYR A 165 11.64 -6.00 17.45
CA TYR A 165 10.60 -6.81 18.08
C TYR A 165 10.81 -6.88 19.60
N PRO A 166 10.31 -5.88 20.38
CA PRO A 166 10.54 -5.83 21.84
C PRO A 166 9.84 -6.94 22.59
N ALA A 167 8.73 -7.44 22.09
CA ALA A 167 7.95 -8.53 22.61
C ALA A 167 7.12 -9.18 21.50
N GLU A 168 6.54 -10.34 21.76
CA GLU A 168 5.63 -11.01 20.85
C GLU A 168 4.45 -10.09 20.48
N GLY A 169 4.13 -10.02 19.19
CA GLY A 169 3.07 -9.17 18.66
C GLY A 169 3.36 -7.67 18.76
N GLN A 170 4.60 -7.25 18.95
CA GLN A 170 4.95 -5.83 18.98
C GLN A 170 6.12 -5.51 18.07
N THR A 171 5.99 -4.44 17.31
CA THR A 171 7.02 -3.93 16.40
C THR A 171 7.21 -2.43 16.62
N LEU A 172 8.45 -2.02 16.84
CA LEU A 172 8.85 -0.61 16.88
C LEU A 172 9.73 -0.33 15.66
N THR A 173 9.32 0.57 14.78
CA THR A 173 10.02 0.90 13.53
C THR A 173 10.47 2.33 13.51
N ALA A 174 11.73 2.55 13.21
CA ALA A 174 12.31 3.86 12.87
C ALA A 174 12.61 3.90 11.37
N GLN A 175 12.22 4.98 10.68
CA GLN A 175 12.42 5.16 9.26
C GLN A 175 13.02 6.53 8.96
N VAL A 176 13.91 6.56 7.97
CA VAL A 176 14.40 7.78 7.31
C VAL A 176 14.22 7.58 5.81
N CYS A 177 13.50 8.48 5.16
CA CYS A 177 13.26 8.42 3.73
C CYS A 177 13.25 9.82 3.11
N ASN A 178 13.15 9.90 1.78
CA ASN A 178 12.89 11.19 1.13
C ASN A 178 11.57 11.76 1.64
N SER A 179 11.49 13.08 1.73
CA SER A 179 10.25 13.72 2.11
C SER A 179 9.18 13.57 1.02
N PRO A 180 7.91 13.33 1.36
CA PRO A 180 6.80 13.30 0.40
C PRO A 180 6.60 14.67 -0.29
N PHE A 181 7.18 15.74 0.25
CA PHE A 181 7.23 17.08 -0.35
C PHE A 181 8.44 17.34 -1.25
N SER A 182 9.25 16.30 -1.51
CA SER A 182 10.37 16.39 -2.44
C SER A 182 9.84 16.21 -3.86
N SER A 183 10.23 17.10 -4.77
CA SER A 183 10.08 16.90 -6.20
C SER A 183 11.42 16.50 -6.82
N THR A 184 11.41 16.10 -8.11
CA THR A 184 12.63 15.80 -8.86
C THR A 184 13.61 16.99 -8.93
N GLU A 185 13.14 18.21 -8.66
CA GLU A 185 13.93 19.44 -8.65
C GLU A 185 14.43 19.81 -7.24
N VAL A 186 13.86 19.21 -6.19
CA VAL A 186 14.15 19.57 -4.79
C VAL A 186 14.70 18.35 -4.06
N PHE A 187 16.02 18.23 -4.08
CA PHE A 187 16.77 17.24 -3.30
C PHE A 187 17.08 17.73 -1.90
N ASN A 188 17.51 16.81 -1.02
CA ASN A 188 17.93 17.06 0.36
C ASN A 188 16.81 17.45 1.33
N ARG A 189 15.60 16.97 1.12
CA ARG A 189 14.53 16.99 2.12
C ARG A 189 14.25 15.56 2.58
N PHE A 190 14.13 15.37 3.87
CA PHE A 190 13.95 14.04 4.47
C PHE A 190 12.69 13.98 5.32
N ALA A 191 12.16 12.78 5.41
CA ALA A 191 11.10 12.41 6.34
C ALA A 191 11.64 11.42 7.36
N TYR A 192 11.17 11.57 8.60
CA TYR A 192 11.51 10.70 9.72
C TYR A 192 10.23 10.17 10.31
N ALA A 193 10.20 8.88 10.61
CA ALA A 193 9.09 8.23 11.29
C ALA A 193 9.60 7.39 12.45
N LEU A 194 8.82 7.39 13.54
CA LEU A 194 8.89 6.41 14.60
C LEU A 194 7.48 5.85 14.76
N ALA A 195 7.34 4.56 14.48
CA ALA A 195 6.05 3.87 14.50
C ALA A 195 6.08 2.69 15.47
N TRP A 196 4.96 2.45 16.13
CA TRP A 196 4.72 1.29 16.95
C TRP A 196 3.46 0.58 16.49
N ARG A 197 3.54 -0.73 16.29
CA ARG A 197 2.41 -1.62 16.00
C ARG A 197 2.33 -2.69 17.06
N GLY A 198 1.13 -2.88 17.61
CA GLY A 198 0.80 -3.98 18.49
C GLY A 198 -0.20 -4.89 17.80
N GLU A 199 -0.08 -6.20 17.99
CA GLU A 199 -0.97 -7.21 17.40
C GLU A 199 -1.50 -8.10 18.51
N TRP A 200 -2.77 -7.88 18.92
CA TRP A 200 -3.49 -8.71 19.88
C TRP A 200 -4.77 -9.24 19.24
N GLU A 201 -5.30 -10.30 19.76
CA GLU A 201 -6.46 -11.02 19.20
C GLU A 201 -7.68 -10.11 18.90
N TRP A 202 -7.93 -9.11 19.72
CA TRP A 202 -9.11 -8.23 19.62
C TRP A 202 -8.77 -6.77 19.28
N TYR A 203 -7.48 -6.39 19.34
CA TYR A 203 -7.04 -5.01 19.19
C TYR A 203 -5.66 -4.92 18.55
N GLU A 204 -5.53 -4.07 17.57
CA GLU A 204 -4.29 -3.82 16.84
C GLU A 204 -4.07 -2.29 16.72
N PRO A 205 -3.30 -1.67 17.62
CA PRO A 205 -2.87 -0.27 17.46
C PRO A 205 -1.74 -0.17 16.44
N TYR A 206 -1.79 0.87 15.63
CA TYR A 206 -0.71 1.29 14.77
C TYR A 206 -0.51 2.80 14.93
N TRP A 207 0.47 3.20 15.70
CA TRP A 207 0.71 4.59 16.05
C TRP A 207 2.05 5.06 15.53
N SER A 208 2.13 6.34 15.09
CA SER A 208 3.40 6.92 14.67
C SER A 208 3.51 8.40 14.99
N VAL A 209 4.76 8.83 15.07
CA VAL A 209 5.17 10.23 15.07
C VAL A 209 6.04 10.45 13.85
N ASN A 210 5.68 11.45 13.04
CA ASN A 210 6.33 11.75 11.80
C ASN A 210 6.81 13.20 11.76
N LEU A 211 7.99 13.41 11.15
CA LEU A 211 8.54 14.72 10.84
C LEU A 211 8.83 14.75 9.34
N TRP A 212 8.05 15.51 8.59
CA TRP A 212 8.21 15.63 7.13
C TRP A 212 8.73 17.01 6.77
N GLU A 213 9.93 17.07 6.20
CA GLU A 213 10.56 18.32 5.83
C GLU A 213 9.91 18.88 4.56
N TYR A 214 9.14 19.98 4.69
CA TYR A 214 8.52 20.67 3.55
C TYR A 214 9.37 21.82 3.01
N GLN A 215 10.23 22.39 3.84
CA GLN A 215 11.29 23.34 3.49
C GLN A 215 12.50 22.99 4.34
N LYS A 216 13.71 23.33 3.88
CA LYS A 216 14.94 23.01 4.60
C LYS A 216 14.88 23.47 6.07
N GLY A 217 14.96 22.50 6.97
CA GLY A 217 14.86 22.70 8.42
C GLY A 217 13.47 23.02 8.94
N ARG A 218 12.42 22.95 8.10
CA ARG A 218 11.03 23.16 8.52
C ARG A 218 10.21 21.89 8.29
N PHE A 219 9.50 21.44 9.32
CA PHE A 219 8.81 20.18 9.33
C PHE A 219 7.30 20.33 9.56
N VAL A 220 6.52 19.58 8.81
CA VAL A 220 5.20 19.14 9.23
C VAL A 220 5.39 18.03 10.26
N LYS A 221 4.74 18.16 11.40
CA LYS A 221 4.77 17.19 12.50
C LYS A 221 3.44 16.47 12.50
N ALA A 222 3.46 15.17 12.34
CA ALA A 222 2.25 14.36 12.39
C ALA A 222 2.29 13.42 13.59
N LEU A 223 1.16 13.31 14.26
CA LEU A 223 0.84 12.25 15.21
C LEU A 223 -0.30 11.45 14.61
N ASN A 224 -0.09 10.17 14.44
CA ASN A 224 -1.06 9.26 13.84
C ASN A 224 -1.38 8.16 14.84
N LEU A 225 -2.67 7.92 15.06
CA LEU A 225 -3.18 6.97 16.04
C LEU A 225 -4.22 6.08 15.34
N GLY A 226 -3.74 5.08 14.61
CA GLY A 226 -4.57 4.03 14.02
C GLY A 226 -4.92 2.98 15.07
N ASN A 227 -6.17 2.60 15.12
CA ASN A 227 -6.67 1.59 16.06
C ASN A 227 -7.62 0.68 15.31
N ARG A 228 -7.35 -0.62 15.31
CA ARG A 228 -8.21 -1.65 14.75
C ARG A 228 -8.74 -2.54 15.85
N PHE A 229 -10.03 -2.76 15.83
CA PHE A 229 -10.73 -3.63 16.77
C PHE A 229 -11.39 -4.79 16.02
N TYR A 230 -11.27 -5.99 16.57
CA TYR A 230 -11.90 -7.20 16.07
C TYR A 230 -12.99 -7.64 17.03
N VAL A 231 -14.23 -7.70 16.56
CA VAL A 231 -15.41 -8.08 17.37
C VAL A 231 -16.21 -9.13 16.58
N GLY A 232 -15.89 -10.40 16.76
CA GLY A 232 -16.41 -11.48 15.91
C GLY A 232 -15.98 -11.27 14.47
N ASP A 233 -16.94 -11.23 13.54
CA ASP A 233 -16.70 -11.00 12.11
C ASP A 233 -16.62 -9.51 11.75
N PHE A 234 -16.67 -8.61 12.76
CA PHE A 234 -16.52 -7.18 12.54
C PHE A 234 -15.07 -6.74 12.74
N THR A 235 -14.60 -5.92 11.79
CA THR A 235 -13.38 -5.13 11.92
C THR A 235 -13.76 -3.66 11.99
N ILE A 236 -13.24 -2.91 12.94
CA ILE A 236 -13.53 -1.49 13.12
C ILE A 236 -12.22 -0.73 13.19
N ASP A 237 -11.93 0.05 12.17
CA ASP A 237 -10.77 0.96 12.15
C ASP A 237 -11.19 2.35 12.63
N LEU A 238 -10.39 2.91 13.52
CA LEU A 238 -10.52 4.27 14.02
C LEU A 238 -9.17 4.96 13.91
N ASP A 239 -9.06 5.90 12.98
CA ASP A 239 -7.83 6.64 12.71
C ASP A 239 -7.97 8.09 13.15
N TYR A 240 -6.93 8.58 13.81
CA TYR A 240 -6.73 10.00 14.08
C TYR A 240 -5.35 10.41 13.57
N THR A 241 -5.32 11.28 12.58
CA THR A 241 -4.08 11.77 11.95
C THR A 241 -4.02 13.28 12.06
N THR A 242 -2.92 13.80 12.56
CA THR A 242 -2.68 15.25 12.63
C THR A 242 -1.56 15.69 11.72
N ARG A 243 -1.61 16.96 11.34
CA ARG A 243 -0.60 17.61 10.49
C ARG A 243 -0.38 19.03 11.00
N CYS A 244 0.59 19.23 11.84
CA CYS A 244 0.78 20.54 12.47
C CYS A 244 2.21 21.08 12.27
N LYS A 245 2.32 22.38 12.18
CA LYS A 245 3.60 23.09 12.25
C LYS A 245 3.97 23.41 13.70
N ASP A 246 2.97 23.57 14.58
CA ASP A 246 3.13 23.82 16.01
C ASP A 246 2.49 22.69 16.83
N LEU A 247 3.27 22.07 17.71
CA LEU A 247 2.81 20.97 18.58
C LEU A 247 1.66 21.41 19.55
N LYS A 248 1.52 22.72 19.84
CA LYS A 248 0.42 23.21 20.67
C LYS A 248 -0.95 23.00 20.05
N THR A 249 -1.01 22.82 18.75
CA THR A 249 -2.26 22.69 17.98
C THR A 249 -2.53 21.26 17.52
N VAL A 250 -1.74 20.30 17.97
CA VAL A 250 -1.78 18.90 17.51
C VAL A 250 -3.16 18.24 17.64
N PHE A 251 -3.97 18.62 18.61
CA PHE A 251 -5.32 18.04 18.80
C PHE A 251 -6.47 18.98 18.40
N THR A 252 -6.19 20.17 17.91
CA THR A 252 -7.24 21.17 17.69
C THR A 252 -7.31 21.71 16.28
N ARG A 253 -6.25 21.50 15.49
CA ARG A 253 -6.16 21.97 14.11
C ARG A 253 -5.53 20.89 13.23
N ASP A 254 -5.89 20.90 11.96
CA ASP A 254 -5.20 20.15 10.93
C ASP A 254 -5.17 18.65 11.21
N PHE A 255 -6.34 18.06 11.32
CA PHE A 255 -6.50 16.64 11.62
C PHE A 255 -7.48 15.97 10.66
N SER A 256 -7.37 14.65 10.58
CA SER A 256 -8.37 13.74 10.02
C SER A 256 -8.80 12.76 11.10
N LEU A 257 -10.10 12.59 11.27
CA LEU A 257 -10.71 11.57 12.12
C LEU A 257 -11.55 10.67 11.24
N ILE A 258 -11.25 9.37 11.24
CA ILE A 258 -11.85 8.42 10.31
C ILE A 258 -12.34 7.20 11.08
N LEU A 259 -13.53 6.74 10.74
CA LEU A 259 -14.15 5.52 11.25
C LEU A 259 -14.51 4.61 10.07
N SER A 260 -14.05 3.35 10.09
CA SER A 260 -14.24 2.39 9.01
C SER A 260 -14.66 1.01 9.56
N PRO A 261 -15.93 0.79 9.92
CA PRO A 261 -16.43 -0.53 10.25
C PRO A 261 -16.63 -1.38 9.00
N ALA A 262 -16.26 -2.66 9.10
CA ALA A 262 -16.50 -3.67 8.09
C ALA A 262 -17.01 -4.96 8.74
N TYR A 263 -17.85 -5.68 8.03
CA TYR A 263 -18.34 -7.01 8.38
C TYR A 263 -17.99 -7.97 7.25
N GLU A 264 -17.32 -9.06 7.57
CA GLU A 264 -16.88 -10.08 6.61
C GLU A 264 -17.60 -11.40 6.85
N TRP A 265 -17.96 -12.07 5.75
CA TRP A 265 -18.53 -13.42 5.74
C TRP A 265 -17.87 -14.24 4.62
N GLU A 266 -18.07 -15.53 4.61
CA GLU A 266 -17.37 -16.50 3.74
C GLU A 266 -17.24 -16.06 2.26
N TRP A 267 -18.23 -15.36 1.69
CA TRP A 267 -18.28 -15.03 0.27
C TRP A 267 -18.43 -13.53 0.00
N GLY A 268 -18.23 -12.68 1.01
CA GLY A 268 -18.37 -11.24 0.81
C GLY A 268 -18.00 -10.40 2.02
N ARG A 269 -18.07 -9.08 1.81
CA ARG A 269 -17.80 -8.05 2.80
C ARG A 269 -18.74 -6.88 2.61
N ALA A 270 -19.25 -6.31 3.70
CA ALA A 270 -19.92 -5.03 3.73
C ALA A 270 -19.10 -4.05 4.56
N PHE A 271 -18.96 -2.83 4.11
CA PHE A 271 -18.21 -1.82 4.85
C PHE A 271 -18.82 -0.43 4.74
N VAL A 272 -18.56 0.38 5.74
CA VAL A 272 -18.87 1.80 5.76
C VAL A 272 -17.60 2.54 6.11
N LYS A 273 -17.41 3.73 5.59
CA LYS A 273 -16.31 4.63 5.97
C LYS A 273 -16.88 6.03 6.11
N ALA A 274 -16.49 6.71 7.16
CA ALA A 274 -16.83 8.12 7.37
C ALA A 274 -15.62 8.84 7.95
N GLY A 275 -15.37 10.05 7.49
CA GLY A 275 -14.28 10.86 7.96
C GLY A 275 -14.62 12.35 8.00
N TRP A 276 -13.96 13.01 8.91
CA TRP A 276 -13.96 14.46 9.04
C TRP A 276 -12.53 14.97 9.11
N GLU A 277 -12.21 15.90 8.24
CA GLU A 277 -10.92 16.57 8.21
C GLU A 277 -11.10 18.06 8.44
N LYS A 278 -10.14 18.61 9.16
CA LYS A 278 -10.04 20.05 9.37
C LYS A 278 -8.66 20.54 8.97
N ALA A 279 -8.61 21.56 8.13
CA ALA A 279 -7.37 22.21 7.72
C ALA A 279 -7.46 23.72 7.89
N SER A 280 -6.44 24.32 8.48
CA SER A 280 -6.31 25.77 8.60
C SER A 280 -5.58 26.37 7.40
N GLU A 281 -5.75 27.67 7.15
CA GLU A 281 -5.09 28.40 6.04
C GLU A 281 -3.56 28.24 5.98
N ASN A 282 -2.93 27.88 7.09
CA ASN A 282 -1.49 27.69 7.19
C ASN A 282 -1.05 26.24 7.08
N THR A 283 -1.98 25.32 6.88
CA THR A 283 -1.69 23.90 6.72
C THR A 283 -1.64 23.58 5.26
N TYR A 284 -0.44 23.57 4.73
CA TYR A 284 -0.23 22.99 3.42
C TYR A 284 -0.34 21.47 3.58
N ILE A 285 -1.48 20.92 3.23
CA ILE A 285 -1.59 19.52 2.95
C ILE A 285 -0.88 19.32 1.64
N CYS A 286 0.43 19.12 1.74
CA CYS A 286 1.26 18.36 0.83
C CYS A 286 1.11 18.64 -0.68
N LEU A 287 0.88 19.87 -1.08
CA LEU A 287 1.03 20.23 -2.48
C LEU A 287 2.52 20.53 -2.75
N PRO A 288 3.14 19.91 -3.76
CA PRO A 288 4.42 20.37 -4.27
C PRO A 288 4.34 21.86 -4.57
N GLU A 289 5.42 22.59 -4.34
CA GLU A 289 5.49 24.04 -4.54
C GLU A 289 5.06 24.53 -5.94
N ASN A 290 4.88 23.61 -6.89
CA ASN A 290 4.58 23.86 -8.30
C ASN A 290 3.13 23.58 -8.71
N LEU A 291 2.25 23.15 -7.81
CA LEU A 291 0.84 22.99 -8.14
C LEU A 291 0.14 24.33 -7.93
N GLU A 292 -0.41 24.88 -9.01
CA GLU A 292 -1.22 26.11 -9.03
C GLU A 292 -2.57 25.97 -8.28
N GLU A 293 -2.82 24.79 -7.69
CA GLU A 293 -4.05 24.52 -6.96
C GLU A 293 -4.03 25.22 -5.60
N THR A 294 -5.12 25.89 -5.29
CA THR A 294 -5.33 26.53 -3.99
C THR A 294 -5.24 25.49 -2.88
N PRO A 295 -4.39 25.70 -1.87
CA PRO A 295 -4.29 24.79 -0.76
C PRO A 295 -5.68 24.64 -0.11
N PHE A 296 -6.09 23.38 0.14
CA PHE A 296 -7.32 23.12 0.85
C PHE A 296 -7.25 23.72 2.26
N TYR A 297 -8.24 24.51 2.59
CA TYR A 297 -8.51 24.93 3.96
C TYR A 297 -10.01 24.86 4.24
N GLY A 298 -10.38 24.60 5.49
CA GLY A 298 -11.76 24.41 5.91
C GLY A 298 -12.02 22.99 6.41
N ASP A 299 -13.28 22.63 6.37
CA ASP A 299 -13.75 21.31 6.77
C ASP A 299 -14.04 20.46 5.54
N ASN A 300 -13.54 19.22 5.52
CA ASN A 300 -13.90 18.19 4.57
C ASN A 300 -14.62 17.06 5.29
N VAL A 301 -15.78 16.68 4.80
CA VAL A 301 -16.52 15.52 5.27
C VAL A 301 -16.66 14.54 4.12
N PHE A 302 -16.28 13.31 4.37
CA PHE A 302 -16.43 12.23 3.41
C PHE A 302 -17.07 11.00 4.08
N TYR A 303 -17.83 10.27 3.32
CA TYR A 303 -18.46 9.03 3.79
C TYR A 303 -18.90 8.18 2.62
N GLY A 304 -19.08 6.90 2.89
CA GLY A 304 -19.56 5.97 1.89
C GLY A 304 -19.82 4.60 2.48
N ALA A 305 -20.36 3.74 1.63
CA ALA A 305 -20.63 2.35 1.94
C ALA A 305 -20.35 1.48 0.72
N GLY A 306 -19.92 0.26 0.95
CA GLY A 306 -19.62 -0.68 -0.11
C GLY A 306 -20.00 -2.11 0.24
N LEU A 307 -20.24 -2.86 -0.82
CA LEU A 307 -20.42 -4.30 -0.80
C LEU A 307 -19.40 -4.93 -1.72
N GLU A 308 -18.75 -5.99 -1.25
CA GLU A 308 -17.83 -6.80 -2.01
C GLU A 308 -18.31 -8.24 -2.00
N PHE A 309 -18.26 -8.89 -3.15
CA PHE A 309 -18.60 -10.29 -3.33
C PHE A 309 -17.40 -11.04 -3.90
N PHE A 310 -17.06 -12.18 -3.31
CA PHE A 310 -15.91 -13.02 -3.65
C PHE A 310 -16.38 -14.32 -4.31
N PRO A 311 -16.67 -14.32 -5.63
CA PRO A 311 -17.14 -15.54 -6.32
C PRO A 311 -16.09 -16.65 -6.33
N VAL A 312 -14.82 -16.26 -6.35
CA VAL A 312 -13.64 -17.12 -6.19
C VAL A 312 -12.54 -16.33 -5.50
N LYS A 313 -11.55 -17.00 -4.93
CA LYS A 313 -10.46 -16.41 -4.13
C LYS A 313 -9.78 -15.20 -4.80
N ASP A 314 -9.61 -15.24 -6.12
CA ASP A 314 -8.80 -14.27 -6.86
C ASP A 314 -9.66 -13.21 -7.58
N VAL A 315 -10.97 -13.17 -7.33
CA VAL A 315 -11.91 -12.23 -7.96
C VAL A 315 -12.83 -11.61 -6.93
N ARG A 316 -12.88 -10.29 -6.94
CA ARG A 316 -13.75 -9.49 -6.09
C ARG A 316 -14.63 -8.59 -6.96
N ILE A 317 -15.94 -8.72 -6.84
CA ILE A 317 -16.92 -7.83 -7.45
C ILE A 317 -17.35 -6.82 -6.38
N HIS A 318 -17.38 -5.54 -6.71
CA HIS A 318 -17.72 -4.49 -5.76
C HIS A 318 -18.81 -3.55 -6.29
N ALA A 319 -19.56 -2.99 -5.36
CA ALA A 319 -20.43 -1.85 -5.57
C ALA A 319 -20.23 -0.89 -4.40
N VAL A 320 -19.86 0.35 -4.69
CA VAL A 320 -19.54 1.39 -3.71
C VAL A 320 -20.31 2.65 -4.03
N TRP A 321 -20.84 3.27 -3.00
CA TRP A 321 -21.38 4.62 -3.01
C TRP A 321 -20.57 5.49 -2.05
N ALA A 322 -20.19 6.67 -2.50
CA ALA A 322 -19.40 7.61 -1.74
C ALA A 322 -19.90 9.04 -1.91
N SER A 323 -19.56 9.89 -0.95
CA SER A 323 -19.70 11.33 -1.03
C SER A 323 -18.51 11.97 -0.32
N ASN A 324 -17.91 12.96 -0.97
CA ASN A 324 -16.81 13.71 -0.43
C ASN A 324 -17.04 15.19 -0.73
N SER A 325 -17.10 16.03 0.29
CA SER A 325 -17.45 17.45 0.14
C SER A 325 -16.44 18.23 -0.70
N HIS A 326 -15.26 17.68 -0.93
CA HIS A 326 -14.18 18.34 -1.65
C HIS A 326 -13.88 17.68 -3.00
N LEU A 327 -13.78 16.35 -3.04
CA LEU A 327 -13.38 15.62 -4.25
C LEU A 327 -14.53 15.46 -5.25
N THR A 328 -15.75 15.15 -4.78
CA THR A 328 -16.88 14.85 -5.67
C THR A 328 -17.93 15.96 -5.67
N GLN A 329 -17.93 16.85 -4.70
CA GLN A 329 -18.96 17.87 -4.46
C GLN A 329 -20.40 17.32 -4.49
N GLY A 330 -20.56 15.99 -4.33
CA GLY A 330 -21.82 15.29 -4.43
C GLY A 330 -21.70 13.81 -4.14
N HIS A 331 -22.49 13.03 -4.86
CA HIS A 331 -22.52 11.57 -4.74
C HIS A 331 -21.79 10.92 -5.90
N TYR A 332 -21.15 9.81 -5.61
CA TYR A 332 -20.37 9.01 -6.53
C TYR A 332 -20.72 7.53 -6.37
N ILE A 333 -20.79 6.80 -7.44
CA ILE A 333 -20.89 5.34 -7.41
C ILE A 333 -19.76 4.71 -8.24
N ASN A 334 -19.30 3.57 -7.77
CA ASN A 334 -18.37 2.71 -8.51
C ASN A 334 -18.86 1.26 -8.42
N VAL A 335 -18.99 0.61 -9.56
CA VAL A 335 -19.31 -0.82 -9.65
C VAL A 335 -18.29 -1.48 -10.53
N GLY A 336 -17.62 -2.51 -10.02
CA GLY A 336 -16.52 -3.08 -10.78
C GLY A 336 -16.03 -4.42 -10.26
N LEU A 337 -14.87 -4.78 -10.75
CA LEU A 337 -14.20 -6.04 -10.50
C LEU A 337 -12.72 -5.81 -10.22
N THR A 338 -12.23 -6.40 -9.14
CA THR A 338 -10.80 -6.54 -8.85
C THR A 338 -10.40 -7.98 -9.14
N TRP A 339 -9.28 -8.17 -9.79
CA TRP A 339 -8.76 -9.47 -10.15
C TRP A 339 -7.29 -9.58 -9.76
N ASN A 340 -7.00 -10.58 -8.93
CA ASN A 340 -5.66 -10.88 -8.41
C ASN A 340 -5.21 -12.21 -9.02
N PHE A 341 -4.38 -12.16 -10.04
CA PHE A 341 -3.94 -13.35 -10.75
C PHE A 341 -2.57 -13.82 -10.29
N ASN A 342 -2.52 -14.89 -9.49
CA ASN A 342 -1.27 -15.49 -9.05
C ASN A 342 -0.67 -16.39 -10.15
N LEU A 343 0.40 -15.88 -10.78
CA LEU A 343 1.11 -16.58 -11.87
C LEU A 343 1.88 -17.79 -11.36
N THR A 344 2.50 -17.68 -10.17
CA THR A 344 3.29 -18.75 -9.57
C THR A 344 2.40 -19.95 -9.22
N ASP A 345 1.26 -19.73 -8.58
CA ASP A 345 0.32 -20.80 -8.26
C ASP A 345 -0.28 -21.45 -9.52
N THR A 346 -0.50 -20.65 -10.54
CA THR A 346 -1.01 -21.16 -11.83
C THR A 346 0.02 -22.02 -12.51
N ALA A 347 1.30 -21.59 -12.53
CA ALA A 347 2.38 -22.37 -13.11
C ALA A 347 2.58 -23.70 -12.35
N LYS A 348 2.55 -23.68 -11.01
CA LYS A 348 2.61 -24.91 -10.20
C LYS A 348 1.47 -25.88 -10.53
N ARG A 349 0.24 -25.39 -10.62
CA ARG A 349 -0.94 -26.21 -10.98
C ARG A 349 -0.83 -26.86 -12.37
N ILE A 350 -0.31 -26.12 -13.37
CA ILE A 350 -0.08 -26.64 -14.72
C ILE A 350 1.00 -27.72 -14.68
N TYR A 351 2.12 -27.46 -14.03
CA TYR A 351 3.22 -28.42 -13.89
C TYR A 351 2.79 -29.73 -13.24
N ASP A 352 2.02 -29.66 -12.14
CA ASP A 352 1.50 -30.86 -11.45
C ASP A 352 0.53 -31.68 -12.32
N ARG A 353 -0.21 -31.02 -13.24
CA ARG A 353 -1.07 -31.71 -14.21
C ARG A 353 -0.29 -32.43 -15.30
N LEU A 354 0.84 -31.85 -15.74
CA LEU A 354 1.68 -32.44 -16.77
C LEU A 354 2.51 -33.64 -16.27
N LYS A 355 2.72 -33.74 -14.95
CA LYS A 355 3.39 -34.90 -14.31
C LYS A 355 2.48 -36.09 -14.08
N LYS A 356 1.18 -35.93 -14.15
CA LYS A 356 0.16 -37.00 -14.08
C LYS A 356 -0.14 -37.59 -15.45
#